data_ac465967018ce0ce2d4f52b9da17ea4f
#
_entry.id   ac465967018ce0ce2d4f52b9da17ea4f
#
_cell.length_a   1.000
_cell.length_b   1.000
_cell.length_c   1.000
_cell.angle_alpha   90.00
_cell.angle_beta   90.00
_cell.angle_gamma   90.00
#
_symmetry.space_group_name_H-M   'P 1'
#
loop_
_entity.id
_entity.type
_entity.pdbx_description
1 polymer ?
#
loop_
_entity_poly.entity_id
_entity_poly.type
_entity_poly.pdbx_seq_one_letter_code
_entity_poly.pdbx_strand_id
1 'polypeptide(L)'
;MNKIKNYIGLAMISLSFGQIQAQEEPVNGLDTVRFSNNIIPEVTDAVKIPFHPQLHNVTDSIKIEEYHVPKYPFKFEYLPKKFKPLAFKKSREKALNTNLIKLGLGVPLVYDIEAYYSSDRSKDLVFGAYVDHYHLNGGTANRSVRTSDISLFGKKIFNKDIIEANISFGNYLHEFIDPDSLVAGRFGSTIPNVQNHVRAAGRIYNYKYEEDEIRYDLYGNLNYSTSSMYNANGINGHGGAIVSNQLGTGMLFIDLSNELILLNNESSSLTNITTLKTYYDLEGKDWKVRLGIMAALDQNAPLILPEFYSEKILVEKYLTTYSGWKGNIEGRDLERMLFINPYWDIASVELTNSYNNIKYAGFKGAHDSKLSYDVRFERNDVKNNLLFVTSEDSMHKFESLYEDMSVTSSILSLGYQLNDKFNSVLENRFYLYNMASSTETQAWHMPNYAITWLNHYNIQDLIEVDLSILFQGETYNRVGDTEYINDGFVDASLGIDYHYHKNLSIYLDINNILGTRYNIWYNYPTVGLNVIGGVKFSF
;
A
#
# COMPACT_ATOMS: atom_id res chain seq x y z
N MET A 1 1.05 -4.29 -12.73
CA MET A 1 1.23 -4.15 -11.28
C MET A 1 2.03 -2.89 -10.90
N ASN A 2 2.88 -2.35 -11.76
CA ASN A 2 3.68 -1.13 -11.48
C ASN A 2 2.97 0.20 -11.83
N LYS A 3 1.86 0.17 -12.57
CA LYS A 3 1.17 1.39 -13.00
C LYS A 3 0.37 2.10 -11.89
N ILE A 4 -0.04 1.39 -10.86
CA ILE A 4 -0.71 1.96 -9.70
C ILE A 4 0.26 2.81 -8.84
N LYS A 5 1.56 2.55 -8.91
CA LYS A 5 2.55 3.28 -8.09
C LYS A 5 2.76 4.74 -8.50
N ASN A 6 2.65 5.07 -9.79
CA ASN A 6 2.91 6.44 -10.26
C ASN A 6 1.74 7.39 -9.98
N TYR A 7 0.50 6.87 -9.96
CA TYR A 7 -0.66 7.64 -9.52
C TYR A 7 -0.72 7.76 -7.99
N ILE A 8 -0.15 6.79 -7.29
CA ILE A 8 0.01 6.80 -5.84
C ILE A 8 0.98 7.92 -5.40
N GLY A 9 1.95 8.31 -6.19
CA GLY A 9 2.86 9.42 -5.85
C GLY A 9 2.17 10.78 -5.71
N LEU A 10 1.27 11.14 -6.63
CA LEU A 10 0.48 12.38 -6.52
C LEU A 10 -0.74 12.20 -5.61
N ALA A 11 -1.38 11.04 -5.64
CA ALA A 11 -2.44 10.70 -4.68
C ALA A 11 -1.88 10.42 -3.28
N MET A 12 -0.62 9.97 -3.12
CA MET A 12 0.01 9.80 -1.82
C MET A 12 0.34 11.12 -1.14
N ILE A 13 0.58 12.19 -1.88
CA ILE A 13 0.67 13.52 -1.26
C ILE A 13 -0.70 13.92 -0.67
N SER A 14 -1.81 13.50 -1.28
CA SER A 14 -3.16 13.72 -0.76
C SER A 14 -3.62 12.67 0.25
N LEU A 15 -3.09 11.43 0.17
CA LEU A 15 -3.42 10.33 1.07
C LEU A 15 -2.48 10.23 2.30
N SER A 16 -1.40 11.03 2.34
CA SER A 16 -0.51 11.07 3.51
C SER A 16 -1.22 11.44 4.82
N PHE A 17 -2.40 12.03 4.73
CA PHE A 17 -3.26 12.28 5.89
C PHE A 17 -4.12 11.07 6.31
N GLY A 18 -4.40 10.15 5.40
CA GLY A 18 -5.11 8.92 5.73
C GLY A 18 -4.19 7.79 6.20
N GLN A 19 -2.89 7.96 6.03
CA GLN A 19 -1.92 6.99 6.48
C GLN A 19 -1.30 7.39 7.82
N ILE A 20 -2.12 7.44 8.85
CA ILE A 20 -1.74 6.76 10.06
C ILE A 20 -1.88 5.25 9.73
N GLN A 21 -1.31 4.83 8.64
CA GLN A 21 -0.89 3.46 8.52
C GLN A 21 0.34 3.37 9.40
N ALA A 22 0.17 2.77 10.58
CA ALA A 22 1.22 1.93 11.04
C ALA A 22 1.79 1.26 9.78
N GLN A 23 3.06 1.48 9.48
CA GLN A 23 3.74 0.65 8.49
C GLN A 23 3.35 -0.77 8.87
N GLU A 24 2.44 -1.35 8.10
CA GLU A 24 2.27 -2.78 8.15
C GLU A 24 3.61 -3.29 7.63
N GLU A 25 4.52 -3.57 8.57
CA GLU A 25 5.54 -4.56 8.27
C GLU A 25 4.80 -5.70 7.59
N PRO A 26 5.33 -6.26 6.51
CA PRO A 26 4.72 -7.40 5.89
C PRO A 26 4.69 -8.52 6.92
N VAL A 27 3.66 -8.51 7.73
CA VAL A 27 3.30 -9.65 8.56
C VAL A 27 3.03 -10.75 7.55
N ASN A 28 3.94 -11.70 7.48
CA ASN A 28 3.82 -12.87 6.65
C ASN A 28 2.38 -13.36 6.69
N GLY A 29 1.65 -13.10 5.61
CA GLY A 29 0.46 -13.86 5.24
C GLY A 29 -0.88 -13.47 5.84
N LEU A 30 -1.06 -12.35 6.54
CA LEU A 30 -2.32 -12.19 7.26
C LEU A 30 -3.17 -10.95 6.97
N ASP A 31 -2.84 -9.97 6.13
CA ASP A 31 -3.78 -8.85 6.00
C ASP A 31 -3.74 -8.02 4.72
N THR A 32 -3.43 -8.62 3.62
CA THR A 32 -3.88 -8.06 2.37
C THR A 32 -4.74 -9.10 1.68
N VAL A 33 -6.02 -8.80 1.45
CA VAL A 33 -6.77 -9.47 0.39
C VAL A 33 -6.12 -9.03 -0.91
N ARG A 34 -4.93 -9.57 -1.18
CA ARG A 34 -4.35 -9.54 -2.51
C ARG A 34 -5.17 -10.53 -3.31
N PHE A 35 -6.06 -10.03 -4.12
CA PHE A 35 -6.57 -10.79 -5.25
C PHE A 35 -5.42 -10.96 -6.25
N SER A 36 -4.44 -11.79 -5.90
CA SER A 36 -3.60 -12.38 -6.92
C SER A 36 -4.47 -13.43 -7.59
N ASN A 37 -4.73 -13.26 -8.87
CA ASN A 37 -5.23 -14.31 -9.74
C ASN A 37 -4.16 -15.40 -9.86
N ASN A 38 -3.84 -16.07 -8.76
CA ASN A 38 -3.29 -17.39 -8.80
C ASN A 38 -4.47 -18.30 -9.15
N ILE A 39 -4.73 -18.45 -10.44
CA ILE A 39 -5.46 -19.59 -10.94
C ILE A 39 -4.57 -20.80 -10.61
N ILE A 40 -4.77 -21.35 -9.43
CA ILE A 40 -4.45 -22.74 -9.18
C ILE A 40 -5.55 -23.47 -9.91
N PRO A 41 -5.28 -24.18 -11.02
CA PRO A 41 -6.30 -25.00 -11.64
C PRO A 41 -6.58 -26.12 -10.63
N GLU A 42 -7.58 -25.93 -9.78
CA GLU A 42 -8.21 -27.05 -9.11
C GLU A 42 -8.88 -27.86 -10.20
N VAL A 43 -8.33 -29.04 -10.43
CA VAL A 43 -9.05 -30.08 -11.15
C VAL A 43 -10.24 -30.43 -10.26
N THR A 44 -11.37 -29.76 -10.48
CA THR A 44 -12.63 -30.19 -9.89
C THR A 44 -12.89 -31.59 -10.42
N ASP A 45 -12.95 -32.56 -9.51
CA ASP A 45 -13.44 -33.89 -9.84
C ASP A 45 -14.74 -33.72 -10.63
N ALA A 46 -14.77 -34.31 -11.82
CA ALA A 46 -15.92 -34.24 -12.68
C ALA A 46 -17.10 -34.91 -11.93
N VAL A 47 -17.94 -34.07 -11.35
CA VAL A 47 -19.18 -34.56 -10.75
C VAL A 47 -20.07 -35.02 -11.90
N LYS A 48 -20.24 -36.34 -11.99
CA LYS A 48 -21.20 -36.94 -12.92
C LYS A 48 -22.58 -36.41 -12.59
N ILE A 49 -23.09 -35.52 -13.44
CA ILE A 49 -24.48 -35.04 -13.32
C ILE A 49 -25.36 -36.25 -13.47
N PRO A 50 -26.12 -36.69 -12.46
CA PRO A 50 -27.08 -37.78 -12.62
C PRO A 50 -28.23 -37.23 -13.47
N PHE A 51 -28.23 -37.59 -14.74
CA PHE A 51 -29.36 -37.37 -15.61
C PHE A 51 -30.42 -38.41 -15.22
N HIS A 52 -31.41 -38.01 -14.46
CA HIS A 52 -32.59 -38.80 -14.23
C HIS A 52 -33.61 -38.42 -15.29
N PRO A 53 -33.82 -39.27 -16.33
CA PRO A 53 -34.94 -39.05 -17.24
C PRO A 53 -36.23 -39.22 -16.45
N GLN A 54 -37.04 -38.18 -16.35
CA GLN A 54 -38.39 -38.29 -15.84
C GLN A 54 -39.23 -39.04 -16.88
N LEU A 55 -39.58 -40.28 -16.55
CA LEU A 55 -40.56 -41.00 -17.30
C LEU A 55 -41.93 -40.37 -17.05
N HIS A 56 -42.54 -39.84 -18.10
CA HIS A 56 -43.97 -39.49 -18.07
C HIS A 56 -44.75 -40.78 -17.85
N ASN A 57 -45.56 -40.83 -16.80
CA ASN A 57 -46.52 -41.90 -16.58
C ASN A 57 -47.58 -41.86 -17.68
N VAL A 58 -47.36 -42.66 -18.70
CA VAL A 58 -48.43 -43.03 -19.61
C VAL A 58 -49.07 -44.29 -19.04
N THR A 59 -50.25 -44.16 -18.46
CA THR A 59 -51.10 -45.25 -18.04
C THR A 59 -51.76 -45.87 -19.28
N ASP A 60 -50.97 -46.67 -19.99
CA ASP A 60 -51.59 -47.65 -20.94
C ASP A 60 -51.21 -49.05 -20.46
N SER A 61 -52.27 -49.83 -20.20
CA SER A 61 -52.17 -51.21 -19.83
C SER A 61 -51.66 -52.04 -21.01
N ILE A 62 -50.36 -52.28 -21.05
CA ILE A 62 -49.79 -53.19 -22.05
C ILE A 62 -49.94 -54.62 -21.55
N LYS A 63 -50.61 -55.47 -22.36
CA LYS A 63 -50.57 -56.89 -22.17
C LYS A 63 -49.14 -57.42 -22.08
N ILE A 64 -48.86 -58.13 -21.00
CA ILE A 64 -47.58 -58.82 -20.83
C ILE A 64 -47.55 -59.99 -21.81
N GLU A 65 -46.75 -59.85 -22.86
CA GLU A 65 -46.34 -60.99 -23.67
C GLU A 65 -45.11 -61.61 -23.02
N GLU A 66 -45.21 -62.91 -22.69
CA GLU A 66 -44.02 -63.65 -22.20
C GLU A 66 -43.04 -63.87 -23.36
N TYR A 67 -41.98 -63.11 -23.35
CA TYR A 67 -40.87 -63.35 -24.25
C TYR A 67 -39.87 -64.35 -23.64
N HIS A 68 -39.72 -65.48 -24.33
CA HIS A 68 -38.72 -66.43 -24.03
C HIS A 68 -37.36 -65.94 -24.65
N VAL A 69 -36.48 -65.33 -23.84
CA VAL A 69 -35.16 -64.89 -24.29
C VAL A 69 -34.20 -66.06 -24.15
N PRO A 70 -33.71 -66.64 -25.27
CA PRO A 70 -32.68 -67.67 -25.17
C PRO A 70 -31.42 -67.08 -24.57
N LYS A 71 -30.96 -67.68 -23.46
CA LYS A 71 -29.68 -67.27 -22.80
C LYS A 71 -28.49 -67.72 -23.64
N TYR A 72 -28.03 -66.86 -24.53
CA TYR A 72 -26.72 -67.01 -25.13
C TYR A 72 -25.66 -66.40 -24.20
N PRO A 73 -24.63 -67.15 -23.76
CA PRO A 73 -23.55 -66.61 -22.98
C PRO A 73 -22.61 -65.83 -23.90
N PHE A 74 -22.93 -64.57 -24.17
CA PHE A 74 -21.97 -63.70 -24.79
C PHE A 74 -20.94 -63.27 -23.74
N LYS A 75 -19.74 -63.85 -23.81
CA LYS A 75 -18.60 -63.29 -23.11
C LYS A 75 -18.07 -62.10 -23.89
N PHE A 76 -18.47 -60.90 -23.47
CA PHE A 76 -17.78 -59.71 -23.92
C PHE A 76 -16.54 -59.50 -23.05
N GLU A 77 -15.35 -59.80 -23.58
CA GLU A 77 -14.15 -59.25 -23.04
C GLU A 77 -14.05 -57.80 -23.47
N TYR A 78 -14.53 -56.90 -22.62
CA TYR A 78 -14.29 -55.48 -22.79
C TYR A 78 -12.84 -55.16 -22.35
N LEU A 79 -11.94 -55.06 -23.33
CA LEU A 79 -10.63 -54.46 -23.11
C LEU A 79 -10.79 -52.92 -23.14
N PRO A 80 -10.75 -52.25 -21.96
CA PRO A 80 -10.85 -50.82 -21.96
C PRO A 80 -9.64 -50.24 -22.74
N LYS A 81 -9.94 -49.39 -23.74
CA LYS A 81 -8.91 -48.65 -24.43
C LYS A 81 -8.12 -47.87 -23.38
N LYS A 82 -6.83 -48.16 -23.24
CA LYS A 82 -5.91 -47.37 -22.40
C LYS A 82 -5.93 -45.95 -22.95
N PHE A 83 -6.60 -45.03 -22.27
CA PHE A 83 -6.48 -43.62 -22.55
C PHE A 83 -5.03 -43.23 -22.29
N LYS A 84 -4.32 -42.77 -23.32
CA LYS A 84 -3.07 -42.06 -23.11
C LYS A 84 -3.44 -40.76 -22.37
N PRO A 85 -2.88 -40.48 -21.20
CA PRO A 85 -3.11 -39.22 -20.54
C PRO A 85 -2.71 -38.11 -21.53
N LEU A 86 -3.62 -37.21 -21.84
CA LEU A 86 -3.31 -35.98 -22.57
C LEU A 86 -2.27 -35.25 -21.72
N ALA A 87 -1.03 -35.26 -22.20
CA ALA A 87 -0.01 -34.42 -21.61
C ALA A 87 -0.51 -32.97 -21.78
N PHE A 88 -0.87 -32.33 -20.67
CA PHE A 88 -1.08 -30.90 -20.68
C PHE A 88 0.23 -30.27 -21.19
N LYS A 89 0.19 -29.64 -22.36
CA LYS A 89 1.24 -28.69 -22.74
C LYS A 89 1.23 -27.66 -21.63
N LYS A 90 2.29 -27.65 -20.77
CA LYS A 90 2.52 -26.49 -19.92
C LYS A 90 2.42 -25.26 -20.82
N SER A 91 1.44 -24.40 -20.56
CA SER A 91 1.40 -23.10 -21.19
C SER A 91 2.78 -22.51 -20.91
N ARG A 92 3.54 -22.17 -21.96
CA ARG A 92 4.76 -21.40 -21.76
C ARG A 92 4.30 -20.10 -21.14
N GLU A 93 4.67 -19.91 -19.88
CA GLU A 93 4.55 -18.60 -19.26
C GLU A 93 5.19 -17.61 -20.24
N LYS A 94 4.46 -16.55 -20.62
CA LYS A 94 5.01 -15.48 -21.45
C LYS A 94 6.28 -15.01 -20.74
N ALA A 95 7.40 -14.95 -21.46
CA ALA A 95 8.62 -14.37 -20.92
C ALA A 95 8.28 -12.95 -20.44
N LEU A 96 8.46 -12.70 -19.14
CA LEU A 96 8.27 -11.39 -18.57
C LEU A 96 9.45 -10.53 -19.01
N ASN A 97 9.17 -9.34 -19.56
CA ASN A 97 10.20 -8.34 -19.78
C ASN A 97 10.76 -7.93 -18.41
N THR A 98 12.07 -7.99 -18.27
CA THR A 98 12.77 -7.68 -17.02
C THR A 98 13.24 -6.23 -16.94
N ASN A 99 13.25 -5.54 -18.08
CA ASN A 99 13.77 -4.19 -18.22
C ASN A 99 12.70 -3.24 -18.76
N LEU A 100 12.73 -1.99 -18.30
CA LEU A 100 11.81 -0.93 -18.73
C LEU A 100 12.56 0.38 -18.85
N ILE A 101 12.28 1.14 -19.90
CA ILE A 101 12.63 2.55 -20.02
C ILE A 101 11.35 3.30 -20.37
N LYS A 102 11.00 4.31 -19.57
CA LYS A 102 9.86 5.21 -19.78
C LYS A 102 10.40 6.62 -19.93
N LEU A 103 9.97 7.33 -20.97
CA LEU A 103 10.32 8.71 -21.23
C LEU A 103 9.05 9.50 -21.52
N GLY A 104 8.83 10.58 -20.79
CA GLY A 104 7.65 11.43 -20.91
C GLY A 104 7.98 12.91 -20.87
N LEU A 105 7.18 13.68 -21.61
CA LEU A 105 7.19 15.14 -21.62
C LEU A 105 5.76 15.64 -21.47
N GLY A 106 5.58 16.77 -20.81
CA GLY A 106 4.23 17.27 -20.53
C GLY A 106 4.09 18.77 -20.44
N VAL A 107 2.83 19.19 -20.25
CA VAL A 107 2.41 20.58 -20.09
C VAL A 107 1.56 20.70 -18.81
N PRO A 108 1.84 21.64 -17.88
CA PRO A 108 3.00 22.56 -17.88
C PRO A 108 4.30 21.76 -17.96
N LEU A 109 5.44 22.38 -18.16
CA LEU A 109 6.70 21.68 -18.43
C LEU A 109 6.96 20.56 -17.41
N VAL A 110 6.83 19.31 -17.86
CA VAL A 110 7.05 18.09 -17.08
C VAL A 110 8.06 17.21 -17.79
N TYR A 111 8.98 16.65 -17.02
CA TYR A 111 9.84 15.55 -17.43
C TYR A 111 9.53 14.34 -16.56
N ASP A 112 9.32 13.18 -17.17
CA ASP A 112 9.01 11.91 -16.51
C ASP A 112 9.91 10.81 -17.11
N ILE A 113 10.91 10.40 -16.35
CA ILE A 113 11.92 9.44 -16.76
C ILE A 113 11.95 8.30 -15.75
N GLU A 114 11.71 7.10 -16.21
CA GLU A 114 11.81 5.90 -15.38
C GLU A 114 12.64 4.85 -16.12
N ALA A 115 13.58 4.24 -15.42
CA ALA A 115 14.35 3.11 -15.95
C ALA A 115 14.42 2.01 -14.90
N TYR A 116 14.13 0.81 -15.31
CA TYR A 116 14.24 -0.38 -14.48
C TYR A 116 15.05 -1.43 -15.21
N TYR A 117 16.05 -1.96 -14.53
CA TYR A 117 16.86 -3.07 -14.98
C TYR A 117 16.83 -4.18 -13.95
N SER A 118 16.62 -5.40 -14.38
CA SER A 118 16.79 -6.59 -13.55
C SER A 118 17.58 -7.63 -14.33
N SER A 119 18.53 -8.25 -13.68
CA SER A 119 19.27 -9.37 -14.27
C SER A 119 18.31 -10.49 -14.66
N ASP A 120 18.69 -11.27 -15.65
CA ASP A 120 17.98 -12.50 -16.01
C ASP A 120 17.78 -13.38 -14.76
N ARG A 121 16.64 -14.05 -14.71
CA ARG A 121 16.29 -14.93 -13.61
C ARG A 121 17.31 -16.07 -13.49
N SER A 122 18.26 -15.90 -12.59
CA SER A 122 19.14 -16.98 -12.13
C SER A 122 18.45 -17.74 -10.99
N LYS A 123 18.83 -19.00 -10.78
CA LYS A 123 18.31 -19.78 -9.65
C LYS A 123 18.71 -19.19 -8.30
N ASP A 124 19.87 -18.56 -8.23
CA ASP A 124 20.52 -18.22 -6.96
C ASP A 124 20.77 -16.72 -6.77
N LEU A 125 20.75 -15.91 -7.83
CA LEU A 125 21.07 -14.49 -7.77
C LEU A 125 20.17 -13.68 -8.70
N VAL A 126 19.58 -12.62 -8.15
CA VAL A 126 18.89 -11.55 -8.90
C VAL A 126 19.45 -10.24 -8.40
N PHE A 127 19.76 -9.35 -9.30
CA PHE A 127 20.14 -7.97 -8.98
C PHE A 127 19.57 -7.01 -10.02
N GLY A 128 19.43 -5.77 -9.64
CA GLY A 128 18.88 -4.78 -10.54
C GLY A 128 19.12 -3.36 -10.06
N ALA A 129 18.68 -2.44 -10.90
CA ALA A 129 18.73 -1.01 -10.66
C ALA A 129 17.39 -0.38 -11.06
N TYR A 130 17.03 0.66 -10.36
CA TYR A 130 15.86 1.48 -10.63
C TYR A 130 16.27 2.95 -10.60
N VAL A 131 15.80 3.71 -11.57
CA VAL A 131 15.97 5.17 -11.67
C VAL A 131 14.60 5.75 -11.94
N ASP A 132 14.22 6.74 -11.16
CA ASP A 132 13.01 7.54 -11.34
C ASP A 132 13.36 9.02 -11.26
N HIS A 133 12.91 9.80 -12.22
CA HIS A 133 13.08 11.24 -12.20
C HIS A 133 11.82 11.90 -12.73
N TYR A 134 11.16 12.63 -11.85
CA TYR A 134 10.01 13.45 -12.16
C TYR A 134 10.32 14.91 -11.84
N HIS A 135 10.09 15.78 -12.78
CA HIS A 135 10.23 17.23 -12.60
C HIS A 135 9.05 17.94 -13.21
N LEU A 136 8.36 18.72 -12.41
CA LEU A 136 7.26 19.59 -12.80
C LEU A 136 7.69 21.04 -12.56
N ASN A 137 7.63 21.86 -13.60
CA ASN A 137 7.92 23.29 -13.51
C ASN A 137 6.74 24.11 -14.05
N GLY A 138 6.30 25.08 -13.31
CA GLY A 138 5.33 26.08 -13.78
C GLY A 138 3.95 25.86 -13.25
N GLY A 139 3.54 25.48 -12.26
CA GLY A 139 2.18 25.49 -11.69
C GLY A 139 1.73 26.90 -11.32
N THR A 140 0.75 27.00 -10.47
CA THR A 140 0.35 28.23 -9.78
C THR A 140 1.54 28.71 -8.98
N ALA A 141 1.87 29.95 -9.00
CA ALA A 141 2.99 30.54 -8.26
C ALA A 141 4.39 30.18 -8.77
N ASN A 142 4.55 29.69 -9.99
CA ASN A 142 5.83 29.31 -10.61
C ASN A 142 6.69 28.35 -9.75
N ARG A 143 6.05 27.51 -8.93
CA ARG A 143 6.76 26.53 -8.09
C ARG A 143 7.21 25.33 -8.91
N SER A 144 8.40 24.85 -8.59
CA SER A 144 8.91 23.59 -9.12
C SER A 144 8.83 22.49 -8.07
N VAL A 145 8.50 21.30 -8.54
CA VAL A 145 8.60 20.06 -7.75
C VAL A 145 9.47 19.08 -8.51
N ARG A 146 10.45 18.52 -7.85
CA ARG A 146 11.32 17.50 -8.42
C ARG A 146 11.48 16.35 -7.45
N THR A 147 11.35 15.14 -7.96
CA THR A 147 11.71 13.91 -7.27
C THR A 147 12.68 13.13 -8.15
N SER A 148 13.77 12.65 -7.57
CA SER A 148 14.74 11.81 -8.25
C SER A 148 15.16 10.71 -7.31
N ASP A 149 15.01 9.46 -7.73
CA ASP A 149 15.38 8.28 -6.96
C ASP A 149 16.25 7.35 -7.81
N ILE A 150 17.33 6.87 -7.22
CA ILE A 150 18.18 5.84 -7.78
C ILE A 150 18.30 4.73 -6.75
N SER A 151 18.04 3.50 -7.14
CA SER A 151 18.08 2.34 -6.26
C SER A 151 18.81 1.17 -6.90
N LEU A 152 19.65 0.52 -6.13
CA LEU A 152 20.30 -0.73 -6.48
C LEU A 152 19.81 -1.81 -5.52
N PHE A 153 19.43 -2.95 -6.03
CA PHE A 153 18.95 -4.05 -5.21
C PHE A 153 19.54 -5.38 -5.63
N GLY A 154 19.65 -6.27 -4.67
CA GLY A 154 20.13 -7.63 -4.91
C GLY A 154 19.46 -8.61 -3.97
N LYS A 155 19.26 -9.82 -4.49
CA LYS A 155 18.74 -10.96 -3.76
C LYS A 155 19.55 -12.20 -4.11
N LYS A 156 20.11 -12.85 -3.10
CA LYS A 156 20.85 -14.09 -3.26
C LYS A 156 20.19 -15.21 -2.46
N ILE A 157 19.97 -16.34 -3.13
CA ILE A 157 19.35 -17.51 -2.56
C ILE A 157 20.47 -18.54 -2.28
N PHE A 158 20.59 -18.95 -1.06
CA PHE A 158 21.43 -20.05 -0.61
C PHE A 158 20.57 -21.31 -0.41
N ASN A 159 21.16 -22.40 0.06
CA ASN A 159 20.43 -23.66 0.23
C ASN A 159 19.16 -23.54 1.08
N LYS A 160 19.23 -22.81 2.20
CA LYS A 160 18.12 -22.62 3.14
C LYS A 160 17.75 -21.13 3.33
N ASP A 161 18.63 -20.23 2.95
CA ASP A 161 18.56 -18.82 3.33
C ASP A 161 18.45 -17.91 2.11
N ILE A 162 17.86 -16.76 2.33
CA ILE A 162 17.81 -15.67 1.36
C ILE A 162 18.44 -14.43 2.00
N ILE A 163 19.32 -13.78 1.24
CA ILE A 163 19.87 -12.48 1.58
C ILE A 163 19.33 -11.47 0.56
N GLU A 164 18.76 -10.39 1.06
CA GLU A 164 18.30 -9.24 0.28
C GLU A 164 19.06 -7.99 0.72
N ALA A 165 19.44 -7.16 -0.22
CA ALA A 165 20.06 -5.88 0.05
C ALA A 165 19.55 -4.83 -0.94
N ASN A 166 19.38 -3.61 -0.45
CA ASN A 166 19.00 -2.45 -1.24
C ASN A 166 19.80 -1.24 -0.76
N ILE A 167 20.26 -0.42 -1.72
CA ILE A 167 20.77 0.91 -1.45
C ILE A 167 20.10 1.89 -2.39
N SER A 168 19.63 3.02 -1.87
CA SER A 168 18.98 4.05 -2.67
C SER A 168 19.45 5.45 -2.28
N PHE A 169 19.41 6.32 -3.28
CA PHE A 169 19.65 7.75 -3.14
C PHE A 169 18.44 8.50 -3.70
N GLY A 170 17.89 9.42 -2.91
CA GLY A 170 16.79 10.30 -3.29
C GLY A 170 17.21 11.76 -3.23
N ASN A 171 16.77 12.56 -4.19
CA ASN A 171 16.93 14.01 -4.20
C ASN A 171 15.58 14.65 -4.54
N TYR A 172 15.02 15.40 -3.60
CA TYR A 172 13.71 16.02 -3.73
C TYR A 172 13.83 17.53 -3.62
N LEU A 173 13.12 18.25 -4.45
CA LEU A 173 13.01 19.71 -4.41
C LEU A 173 11.55 20.06 -4.15
N HIS A 174 11.31 20.80 -3.09
CA HIS A 174 10.06 21.49 -2.80
C HIS A 174 10.34 22.98 -2.62
N GLU A 175 9.55 23.80 -3.25
CA GLU A 175 9.71 25.24 -3.15
C GLU A 175 8.66 25.84 -2.21
N PHE A 176 9.13 26.56 -1.20
CA PHE A 176 8.29 27.38 -0.34
C PHE A 176 7.90 28.65 -1.09
N ILE A 177 6.71 29.15 -0.81
CA ILE A 177 6.28 30.47 -1.28
C ILE A 177 6.98 31.52 -0.42
N ASP A 178 7.63 32.49 -1.07
CA ASP A 178 8.27 33.61 -0.37
C ASP A 178 7.21 34.65 0.02
N PRO A 179 6.96 34.86 1.32
CA PRO A 179 5.92 35.79 1.76
C PRO A 179 6.20 37.24 1.38
N ASP A 180 7.47 37.63 1.29
CA ASP A 180 7.87 39.00 0.96
C ASP A 180 7.73 39.33 -0.54
N SER A 181 7.51 38.31 -1.36
CA SER A 181 7.39 38.41 -2.81
C SER A 181 5.94 38.59 -3.32
N LEU A 182 4.96 38.70 -2.43
CA LEU A 182 3.57 38.92 -2.80
C LEU A 182 3.39 40.32 -3.42
N VAL A 183 3.43 40.42 -4.74
CA VAL A 183 3.18 41.63 -5.50
C VAL A 183 1.83 41.54 -6.19
N ALA A 184 0.92 42.47 -5.85
CA ALA A 184 -0.41 42.61 -6.47
C ALA A 184 -1.25 41.28 -6.48
N GLY A 185 -1.17 40.48 -5.41
CA GLY A 185 -1.92 39.24 -5.27
C GLY A 185 -1.35 38.07 -6.11
N ARG A 186 -0.14 38.19 -6.59
CA ARG A 186 0.60 37.12 -7.27
C ARG A 186 1.84 36.73 -6.48
N PHE A 187 2.08 35.44 -6.36
CA PHE A 187 3.33 34.93 -5.80
C PHE A 187 4.48 35.26 -6.76
N GLY A 188 5.50 35.97 -6.29
CA GLY A 188 6.59 36.49 -7.12
C GLY A 188 7.84 35.61 -7.12
N SER A 189 8.24 35.08 -5.97
CA SER A 189 9.43 34.24 -5.80
C SER A 189 9.14 33.02 -4.91
N THR A 190 10.04 32.07 -4.98
CA THR A 190 10.01 30.85 -4.18
C THR A 190 11.35 30.61 -3.53
N ILE A 191 11.36 29.92 -2.40
CA ILE A 191 12.56 29.52 -1.66
C ILE A 191 12.72 28.01 -1.81
N PRO A 192 13.80 27.52 -2.47
CA PRO A 192 13.97 26.09 -2.69
C PRO A 192 14.42 25.38 -1.40
N ASN A 193 13.78 24.25 -1.09
CA ASN A 193 14.26 23.29 -0.12
C ASN A 193 14.67 22.00 -0.84
N VAL A 194 15.95 21.74 -0.91
CA VAL A 194 16.50 20.50 -1.48
C VAL A 194 16.71 19.50 -0.34
N GLN A 195 16.11 18.34 -0.48
CA GLN A 195 16.20 17.24 0.45
C GLN A 195 17.00 16.11 -0.21
N ASN A 196 17.98 15.56 0.49
CA ASN A 196 18.71 14.39 0.02
C ASN A 196 18.51 13.25 1.02
N HIS A 197 18.36 12.06 0.49
CA HIS A 197 18.15 10.84 1.26
C HIS A 197 19.08 9.75 0.76
N VAL A 198 19.77 9.09 1.68
CA VAL A 198 20.57 7.89 1.42
C VAL A 198 20.02 6.79 2.30
N ARG A 199 19.54 5.71 1.70
CA ARG A 199 18.98 4.57 2.42
C ARG A 199 19.77 3.31 2.08
N ALA A 200 20.08 2.52 3.09
CA ALA A 200 20.63 1.18 2.92
C ALA A 200 19.81 0.21 3.76
N ALA A 201 19.38 -0.89 3.14
CA ALA A 201 18.59 -1.92 3.81
C ALA A 201 19.14 -3.30 3.50
N GLY A 202 19.06 -4.19 4.48
CA GLY A 202 19.45 -5.59 4.35
C GLY A 202 18.51 -6.50 5.13
N ARG A 203 18.31 -7.72 4.63
CA ARG A 203 17.48 -8.74 5.26
C ARG A 203 18.06 -10.12 5.00
N ILE A 204 18.04 -10.97 6.02
CA ILE A 204 18.47 -12.37 5.94
C ILE A 204 17.40 -13.22 6.61
N TYR A 205 16.84 -14.17 5.87
CA TYR A 205 15.81 -15.06 6.40
C TYR A 205 15.90 -16.47 5.80
N ASN A 206 15.45 -17.46 6.59
CA ASN A 206 15.34 -18.80 6.08
C ASN A 206 13.99 -19.04 5.40
N TYR A 207 14.00 -19.60 4.19
CA TYR A 207 12.80 -19.89 3.40
C TYR A 207 12.50 -21.39 3.27
N LYS A 208 13.47 -22.23 3.61
CA LYS A 208 13.34 -23.69 3.69
C LYS A 208 13.65 -24.11 5.11
N TYR A 209 12.70 -24.70 5.76
CA TYR A 209 12.79 -25.19 7.14
C TYR A 209 12.01 -26.50 7.25
N GLU A 210 12.48 -27.39 8.11
CA GLU A 210 11.74 -28.57 8.55
C GLU A 210 10.72 -28.17 9.63
N GLU A 211 9.77 -29.05 9.93
CA GLU A 211 8.64 -28.75 10.82
C GLU A 211 9.07 -28.29 12.22
N ASP A 212 10.21 -28.80 12.71
CA ASP A 212 10.77 -28.44 14.02
C ASP A 212 11.91 -27.42 13.96
N GLU A 213 12.27 -26.91 12.78
CA GLU A 213 13.34 -25.92 12.65
C GLU A 213 12.85 -24.51 13.01
N ILE A 214 13.74 -23.77 13.66
CA ILE A 214 13.51 -22.35 13.97
C ILE A 214 13.47 -21.56 12.66
N ARG A 215 12.42 -20.77 12.49
CA ARG A 215 12.32 -19.75 11.45
C ARG A 215 12.89 -18.45 11.97
N TYR A 216 13.70 -17.78 11.17
CA TYR A 216 14.25 -16.49 11.53
C TYR A 216 14.21 -15.52 10.36
N ASP A 217 14.15 -14.25 10.70
CA ASP A 217 14.16 -13.12 9.81
C ASP A 217 14.90 -11.98 10.49
N LEU A 218 16.07 -11.64 9.99
CA LEU A 218 16.93 -10.58 10.49
C LEU A 218 16.89 -9.45 9.48
N TYR A 219 16.59 -8.24 9.91
CA TYR A 219 16.51 -7.10 9.03
C TYR A 219 17.15 -5.85 9.65
N GLY A 220 17.57 -4.95 8.79
CA GLY A 220 18.07 -3.65 9.20
C GLY A 220 18.03 -2.66 8.07
N ASN A 221 17.80 -1.40 8.43
CA ASN A 221 17.92 -0.28 7.53
C ASN A 221 18.62 0.89 8.21
N LEU A 222 19.29 1.68 7.40
CA LEU A 222 19.92 2.93 7.80
C LEU A 222 19.51 4.00 6.78
N ASN A 223 18.99 5.09 7.28
CA ASN A 223 18.61 6.23 6.48
C ASN A 223 19.32 7.49 6.96
N TYR A 224 19.92 8.23 6.05
CA TYR A 224 20.48 9.55 6.26
C TYR A 224 19.75 10.54 5.39
N SER A 225 19.23 11.61 5.98
CA SER A 225 18.45 12.63 5.27
C SER A 225 18.97 14.04 5.61
N THR A 226 18.82 14.95 4.65
CA THR A 226 19.22 16.36 4.80
C THR A 226 18.15 17.29 4.26
N SER A 227 18.09 18.50 4.81
CA SER A 227 17.28 19.61 4.29
C SER A 227 18.15 20.85 4.15
N SER A 228 18.25 21.39 2.93
CA SER A 228 19.14 22.51 2.62
C SER A 228 18.68 23.83 3.24
N MET A 229 17.35 24.04 3.31
CA MET A 229 16.77 25.29 3.81
C MET A 229 17.08 25.54 5.29
N TYR A 230 17.06 24.47 6.08
CA TYR A 230 17.27 24.55 7.54
C TYR A 230 18.67 24.07 7.99
N ASN A 231 19.54 23.71 7.04
CA ASN A 231 20.81 23.07 7.35
C ASN A 231 20.67 21.91 8.35
N ALA A 232 19.54 21.20 8.25
CA ALA A 232 19.20 20.09 9.12
C ALA A 232 19.63 18.76 8.50
N ASN A 233 20.02 17.82 9.36
CA ASN A 233 20.26 16.44 8.96
C ASN A 233 19.71 15.46 9.98
N GLY A 234 19.32 14.29 9.51
CA GLY A 234 18.76 13.21 10.31
C GLY A 234 19.38 11.87 9.97
N ILE A 235 19.53 11.03 10.97
CA ILE A 235 19.89 9.62 10.82
C ILE A 235 18.81 8.80 11.49
N ASN A 236 18.28 7.79 10.78
CA ASN A 236 17.39 6.77 11.33
C ASN A 236 18.00 5.39 11.06
N GLY A 237 18.33 4.69 12.13
CA GLY A 237 18.74 3.29 12.10
C GLY A 237 17.66 2.41 12.71
N HIS A 238 17.11 1.48 11.96
CA HIS A 238 16.12 0.51 12.44
C HIS A 238 16.59 -0.89 12.11
N GLY A 239 16.53 -1.80 13.08
CA GLY A 239 16.88 -3.20 12.89
C GLY A 239 16.17 -4.11 13.86
N GLY A 240 16.03 -5.37 13.46
CA GLY A 240 15.33 -6.33 14.28
C GLY A 240 15.55 -7.77 13.88
N ALA A 241 15.01 -8.64 14.71
CA ALA A 241 15.04 -10.09 14.55
C ALA A 241 13.68 -10.67 14.89
N ILE A 242 13.07 -11.37 13.95
CA ILE A 242 11.86 -12.16 14.16
C ILE A 242 12.27 -13.62 14.21
N VAL A 243 11.92 -14.29 15.29
CA VAL A 243 12.15 -15.73 15.46
C VAL A 243 10.80 -16.39 15.71
N SER A 244 10.57 -17.50 15.02
CA SER A 244 9.35 -18.27 15.26
C SER A 244 9.61 -19.77 15.23
N ASN A 245 8.81 -20.50 16.00
CA ASN A 245 8.85 -21.96 16.04
C ASN A 245 7.47 -22.53 16.31
N GLN A 246 7.27 -23.75 15.84
CA GLN A 246 6.09 -24.55 16.15
C GLN A 246 6.08 -24.85 17.67
N LEU A 247 4.99 -24.54 18.35
CA LEU A 247 4.78 -24.85 19.76
C LEU A 247 3.40 -25.49 19.93
N GLY A 248 3.36 -26.81 20.10
CA GLY A 248 2.10 -27.54 20.12
C GLY A 248 1.32 -27.40 18.82
N THR A 249 0.08 -26.93 18.88
CA THR A 249 -0.81 -26.76 17.71
C THR A 249 -0.69 -25.40 17.04
N GLY A 250 0.09 -24.49 17.59
CA GLY A 250 0.23 -23.13 17.07
C GLY A 250 1.69 -22.75 16.86
N MET A 251 1.91 -21.50 16.49
CA MET A 251 3.22 -20.94 16.21
C MET A 251 3.52 -19.80 17.16
N LEU A 252 4.63 -19.88 17.86
CA LEU A 252 5.14 -18.80 18.71
C LEU A 252 6.05 -17.90 17.90
N PHE A 253 5.85 -16.60 18.01
CA PHE A 253 6.69 -15.56 17.42
C PHE A 253 7.28 -14.67 18.51
N ILE A 254 8.53 -14.32 18.32
CA ILE A 254 9.27 -13.35 19.12
C ILE A 254 9.90 -12.38 18.13
N ASP A 255 9.52 -11.12 18.20
CA ASP A 255 10.01 -10.04 17.37
C ASP A 255 10.67 -8.99 18.29
N LEU A 256 11.96 -8.81 18.13
CA LEU A 256 12.76 -7.79 18.82
C LEU A 256 13.24 -6.79 17.78
N SER A 257 12.92 -5.53 17.97
CA SER A 257 13.41 -4.45 17.11
C SER A 257 13.88 -3.24 17.91
N ASN A 258 14.76 -2.48 17.30
CA ASN A 258 15.26 -1.22 17.83
C ASN A 258 15.30 -0.16 16.73
N GLU A 259 14.80 1.02 17.03
CA GLU A 259 14.88 2.20 16.18
C GLU A 259 15.61 3.33 16.89
N LEU A 260 16.65 3.84 16.24
CA LEU A 260 17.48 4.95 16.71
C LEU A 260 17.34 6.13 15.76
N ILE A 261 16.85 7.25 16.25
CA ILE A 261 16.59 8.45 15.46
C ILE A 261 17.44 9.60 16.02
N LEU A 262 18.28 10.17 15.17
CA LEU A 262 19.07 11.37 15.42
C LEU A 262 18.55 12.47 14.52
N LEU A 263 18.24 13.63 15.08
CA LEU A 263 17.96 14.85 14.34
C LEU A 263 18.94 15.93 14.81
N ASN A 264 19.64 16.51 13.86
CA ASN A 264 20.46 17.71 14.06
C ASN A 264 19.84 18.86 13.27
N ASN A 265 19.36 19.84 13.98
CA ASN A 265 18.92 21.14 13.48
C ASN A 265 19.62 22.23 14.29
N GLU A 266 18.97 23.27 14.76
CA GLU A 266 19.53 24.22 15.73
C GLU A 266 19.87 23.57 17.09
N SER A 267 19.21 22.47 17.42
CA SER A 267 19.49 21.59 18.55
C SER A 267 19.71 20.16 18.06
N SER A 268 20.28 19.29 18.91
CA SER A 268 20.42 17.86 18.60
C SER A 268 19.48 17.06 19.47
N SER A 269 18.66 16.21 18.86
CA SER A 269 17.80 15.26 19.57
C SER A 269 18.13 13.83 19.22
N LEU A 270 18.04 12.95 20.22
CA LEU A 270 18.25 11.51 20.09
C LEU A 270 17.05 10.79 20.66
N THR A 271 16.41 9.98 19.84
CA THR A 271 15.30 9.10 20.24
C THR A 271 15.70 7.65 20.04
N ASN A 272 15.40 6.81 21.01
CA ASN A 272 15.64 5.36 20.96
C ASN A 272 14.39 4.60 21.36
N ILE A 273 13.87 3.79 20.45
CA ILE A 273 12.67 2.96 20.64
C ILE A 273 13.11 1.50 20.54
N THR A 274 12.92 0.74 21.62
CA THR A 274 13.14 -0.71 21.59
C THR A 274 11.79 -1.41 21.80
N THR A 275 11.44 -2.34 20.92
CA THR A 275 10.19 -3.11 21.03
C THR A 275 10.46 -4.60 21.07
N LEU A 276 9.71 -5.29 21.91
CA LEU A 276 9.63 -6.74 21.99
C LEU A 276 8.18 -7.16 21.83
N LYS A 277 7.83 -7.74 20.69
CA LYS A 277 6.52 -8.35 20.45
C LYS A 277 6.63 -9.85 20.63
N THR A 278 5.74 -10.41 21.43
CA THR A 278 5.62 -11.86 21.59
C THR A 278 4.17 -12.24 21.38
N TYR A 279 3.93 -13.13 20.44
CA TYR A 279 2.58 -13.57 20.14
C TYR A 279 2.53 -15.03 19.72
N TYR A 280 1.37 -15.63 19.95
CA TYR A 280 1.10 -17.01 19.62
C TYR A 280 -0.08 -17.09 18.65
N ASP A 281 0.17 -17.67 17.48
CA ASP A 281 -0.80 -17.85 16.41
C ASP A 281 -1.39 -19.25 16.47
N LEU A 282 -2.71 -19.32 16.55
CA LEU A 282 -3.51 -20.52 16.47
C LEU A 282 -4.36 -20.49 15.19
N GLU A 283 -4.34 -21.57 14.44
CA GLU A 283 -5.11 -21.69 13.22
C GLU A 283 -5.92 -22.98 13.22
N GLY A 284 -7.22 -22.87 13.00
CA GLY A 284 -8.13 -23.98 12.75
C GLY A 284 -8.63 -23.98 11.32
N LYS A 285 -9.55 -24.89 10.98
CA LYS A 285 -10.08 -25.01 9.62
C LYS A 285 -10.74 -23.73 9.11
N ASP A 286 -11.43 -23.01 9.98
CA ASP A 286 -12.29 -21.87 9.64
C ASP A 286 -12.11 -20.68 10.60
N TRP A 287 -11.03 -20.66 11.37
CA TRP A 287 -10.72 -19.60 12.30
C TRP A 287 -9.20 -19.44 12.49
N LYS A 288 -8.80 -18.22 12.82
CA LYS A 288 -7.45 -17.84 13.22
C LYS A 288 -7.53 -16.96 14.47
N VAL A 289 -6.61 -17.16 15.40
CA VAL A 289 -6.50 -16.32 16.60
C VAL A 289 -5.03 -16.06 16.88
N ARG A 290 -4.70 -14.79 17.09
CA ARG A 290 -3.41 -14.33 17.59
C ARG A 290 -3.60 -13.78 18.99
N LEU A 291 -2.75 -14.19 19.91
CA LEU A 291 -2.70 -13.68 21.26
C LEU A 291 -1.28 -13.27 21.61
N GLY A 292 -1.08 -12.04 22.00
CA GLY A 292 0.24 -11.56 22.33
C GLY A 292 0.26 -10.20 23.02
N ILE A 293 1.47 -9.74 23.23
CA ILE A 293 1.77 -8.43 23.81
C ILE A 293 2.96 -7.81 23.10
N MET A 294 2.99 -6.49 23.04
CA MET A 294 4.14 -5.69 22.71
C MET A 294 4.61 -4.96 23.97
N ALA A 295 5.82 -5.23 24.41
CA ALA A 295 6.52 -4.43 25.41
C ALA A 295 7.47 -3.49 24.68
N ALA A 296 7.50 -2.23 25.04
CA ALA A 296 8.36 -1.24 24.43
C ALA A 296 9.02 -0.34 25.46
N LEU A 297 10.20 0.14 25.12
CA LEU A 297 10.92 1.18 25.81
C LEU A 297 11.12 2.35 24.84
N ASP A 298 10.51 3.46 25.14
CA ASP A 298 10.72 4.72 24.41
C ASP A 298 11.40 5.70 25.34
N GLN A 299 12.65 6.08 25.03
CA GLN A 299 13.46 6.98 25.87
C GLN A 299 13.47 6.58 27.36
N ASN A 300 13.52 5.28 27.65
CA ASN A 300 13.43 4.67 28.99
C ASN A 300 12.03 4.68 29.65
N ALA A 301 10.97 5.14 28.97
CA ALA A 301 9.61 4.99 29.43
C ALA A 301 9.06 3.62 28.98
N PRO A 302 8.69 2.70 29.92
CA PRO A 302 8.13 1.42 29.56
C PRO A 302 6.67 1.55 29.14
N LEU A 303 6.31 0.82 28.07
CA LEU A 303 4.95 0.74 27.56
C LEU A 303 4.60 -0.73 27.28
N ILE A 304 3.38 -1.13 27.59
CA ILE A 304 2.85 -2.44 27.23
C ILE A 304 1.56 -2.24 26.46
N LEU A 305 1.49 -2.82 25.28
CA LEU A 305 0.36 -2.76 24.38
C LEU A 305 -0.08 -4.18 23.99
N PRO A 306 -1.38 -4.39 23.74
CA PRO A 306 -1.89 -5.69 23.32
C PRO A 306 -1.50 -6.02 21.88
N GLU A 307 -1.49 -7.32 21.59
CA GLU A 307 -1.40 -7.88 20.24
C GLU A 307 -2.44 -8.99 20.14
N PHE A 308 -3.63 -8.65 19.68
CA PHE A 308 -4.76 -9.57 19.53
C PHE A 308 -5.31 -9.50 18.11
N TYR A 309 -5.58 -10.65 17.52
CA TYR A 309 -6.32 -10.78 16.28
C TYR A 309 -7.21 -12.01 16.32
N SER A 310 -8.39 -11.92 15.77
CA SER A 310 -9.25 -13.07 15.52
C SER A 310 -9.94 -12.96 14.17
N GLU A 311 -10.05 -14.08 13.49
CA GLU A 311 -10.77 -14.23 12.23
C GLU A 311 -11.61 -15.49 12.27
N LYS A 312 -12.84 -15.41 11.76
CA LYS A 312 -13.77 -16.54 11.67
C LYS A 312 -14.47 -16.54 10.31
N ILE A 313 -14.32 -17.61 9.56
CA ILE A 313 -15.09 -17.86 8.36
C ILE A 313 -16.48 -18.30 8.78
N LEU A 314 -17.49 -17.48 8.53
CA LEU A 314 -18.91 -17.79 8.83
C LEU A 314 -19.58 -18.50 7.67
N VAL A 315 -19.30 -18.03 6.44
CA VAL A 315 -19.77 -18.63 5.21
C VAL A 315 -18.62 -18.65 4.23
N GLU A 316 -18.16 -19.84 3.87
CA GLU A 316 -17.00 -20.03 3.00
C GLU A 316 -17.10 -19.16 1.74
N LYS A 317 -16.05 -18.41 1.42
CA LYS A 317 -15.94 -17.39 0.36
C LYS A 317 -16.81 -16.15 0.54
N TYR A 318 -17.98 -16.24 1.16
CA TYR A 318 -18.94 -15.15 1.20
C TYR A 318 -18.81 -14.25 2.41
N LEU A 319 -18.50 -14.79 3.59
CA LEU A 319 -18.48 -13.98 4.81
C LEU A 319 -17.43 -14.48 5.80
N THR A 320 -16.47 -13.63 6.05
CA THR A 320 -15.46 -13.79 7.10
C THR A 320 -15.54 -12.58 8.02
N THR A 321 -15.64 -12.80 9.31
CA THR A 321 -15.55 -11.74 10.31
C THR A 321 -14.16 -11.72 10.92
N TYR A 322 -13.69 -10.54 11.27
CA TYR A 322 -12.41 -10.37 11.94
C TYR A 322 -12.46 -9.26 12.98
N SER A 323 -11.59 -9.35 13.96
CA SER A 323 -11.39 -8.30 14.95
C SER A 323 -9.94 -8.29 15.44
N GLY A 324 -9.49 -7.15 15.92
CA GLY A 324 -8.15 -7.02 16.46
C GLY A 324 -8.02 -5.88 17.46
N TRP A 325 -6.96 -5.98 18.24
CA TRP A 325 -6.51 -4.95 19.17
C TRP A 325 -5.00 -4.96 19.18
N LYS A 326 -4.40 -3.92 18.63
CA LYS A 326 -2.95 -3.81 18.50
C LYS A 326 -2.42 -2.45 18.95
N GLY A 327 -1.19 -2.46 19.40
CA GLY A 327 -0.46 -1.24 19.69
C GLY A 327 0.66 -1.00 18.70
N ASN A 328 1.01 0.27 18.52
CA ASN A 328 2.15 0.66 17.71
C ASN A 328 2.79 1.95 18.26
N ILE A 329 4.12 2.05 18.13
CA ILE A 329 4.85 3.30 18.38
C ILE A 329 5.37 3.77 17.03
N GLU A 330 5.10 5.01 16.72
CA GLU A 330 5.54 5.63 15.48
C GLU A 330 6.65 6.64 15.80
N GLY A 331 7.89 6.27 15.45
CA GLY A 331 9.05 7.15 15.54
C GLY A 331 8.95 8.27 14.51
N ARG A 332 9.48 9.45 14.85
CA ARG A 332 9.50 10.63 13.98
C ARG A 332 10.94 10.94 13.60
N ASP A 333 11.27 10.74 12.34
CA ASP A 333 12.56 11.12 11.76
C ASP A 333 12.39 12.22 10.71
N LEU A 334 13.49 12.84 10.32
CA LEU A 334 13.49 13.97 9.38
C LEU A 334 12.84 13.60 8.05
N GLU A 335 13.12 12.43 7.51
CA GLU A 335 12.57 12.01 6.23
C GLU A 335 11.06 11.83 6.30
N ARG A 336 10.56 11.12 7.32
CA ARG A 336 9.12 10.91 7.53
C ARG A 336 8.37 12.24 7.68
N MET A 337 8.93 13.16 8.45
CA MET A 337 8.31 14.46 8.70
C MET A 337 8.25 15.28 7.41
N LEU A 338 9.33 15.36 6.64
CA LEU A 338 9.37 16.07 5.35
C LEU A 338 8.52 15.39 4.28
N PHE A 339 8.32 14.08 4.36
CA PHE A 339 7.41 13.36 3.48
C PHE A 339 5.94 13.68 3.79
N ILE A 340 5.58 13.78 5.07
CA ILE A 340 4.23 14.16 5.49
C ILE A 340 3.96 15.61 5.10
N ASN A 341 4.83 16.54 5.50
CA ASN A 341 4.72 17.95 5.18
C ASN A 341 6.04 18.53 4.69
N PRO A 342 6.24 18.68 3.38
CA PRO A 342 7.48 19.23 2.83
C PRO A 342 7.71 20.71 3.19
N TYR A 343 6.70 21.40 3.73
CA TYR A 343 6.71 22.82 4.14
C TYR A 343 6.85 22.99 5.66
N TRP A 344 7.21 21.92 6.36
CA TRP A 344 7.39 21.91 7.80
C TRP A 344 8.58 22.78 8.22
N ASP A 345 8.41 23.62 9.25
CA ASP A 345 9.48 24.39 9.88
C ASP A 345 10.24 23.54 10.88
N ILE A 346 11.47 23.20 10.52
CA ILE A 346 12.33 22.29 11.28
C ILE A 346 13.17 23.06 12.34
N ALA A 347 13.23 24.38 12.29
CA ALA A 347 14.25 25.17 12.98
C ALA A 347 14.29 24.94 14.50
N SER A 348 13.16 24.77 15.17
CA SER A 348 13.09 24.71 16.63
C SER A 348 12.19 23.59 17.15
N VAL A 349 12.29 22.37 16.56
CA VAL A 349 11.36 21.29 16.88
C VAL A 349 12.01 20.18 17.67
N GLU A 350 11.38 19.80 18.77
CA GLU A 350 11.62 18.54 19.46
C GLU A 350 10.67 17.46 18.91
N LEU A 351 11.23 16.39 18.36
CA LEU A 351 10.44 15.28 17.81
C LEU A 351 9.89 14.42 18.93
N THR A 352 8.57 14.22 18.92
CA THR A 352 7.87 13.37 19.89
C THR A 352 7.22 12.18 19.17
N ASN A 353 7.41 10.98 19.70
CA ASN A 353 6.84 9.77 19.14
C ASN A 353 5.35 9.67 19.45
N SER A 354 4.60 9.09 18.51
CA SER A 354 3.17 8.84 18.69
C SER A 354 2.91 7.40 19.14
N TYR A 355 1.97 7.21 20.04
CA TYR A 355 1.56 5.91 20.55
C TYR A 355 0.13 5.61 20.11
N ASN A 356 -0.04 4.58 19.33
CA ASN A 356 -1.30 4.17 18.77
C ASN A 356 -1.85 2.95 19.51
N ASN A 357 -3.12 2.99 19.91
CA ASN A 357 -3.85 1.89 20.51
C ASN A 357 -5.10 1.61 19.69
N ILE A 358 -4.97 0.66 18.76
CA ILE A 358 -5.90 0.44 17.66
C ILE A 358 -6.80 -0.76 17.98
N LYS A 359 -8.10 -0.54 18.01
CA LYS A 359 -9.14 -1.57 18.14
C LYS A 359 -9.99 -1.56 16.88
N TYR A 360 -10.19 -2.71 16.28
CA TYR A 360 -10.98 -2.81 15.06
C TYR A 360 -11.81 -4.08 15.00
N ALA A 361 -12.88 -4.01 14.24
CA ALA A 361 -13.69 -5.17 13.86
C ALA A 361 -14.25 -4.94 12.46
N GLY A 362 -14.42 -6.02 11.72
CA GLY A 362 -14.91 -5.95 10.37
C GLY A 362 -15.42 -7.27 9.84
N PHE A 363 -15.89 -7.19 8.61
CA PHE A 363 -16.29 -8.36 7.85
C PHE A 363 -15.90 -8.18 6.38
N LYS A 364 -15.44 -9.26 5.77
CA LYS A 364 -14.99 -9.31 4.39
C LYS A 364 -15.54 -10.53 3.68
N GLY A 365 -15.62 -10.47 2.36
CA GLY A 365 -16.08 -11.58 1.56
C GLY A 365 -16.02 -11.31 0.07
N ALA A 366 -16.40 -12.32 -0.71
CA ALA A 366 -16.50 -12.21 -2.15
C ALA A 366 -17.78 -12.92 -2.65
N HIS A 367 -18.38 -12.40 -3.71
CA HIS A 367 -19.51 -13.00 -4.40
C HIS A 367 -19.13 -13.31 -5.84
N ASP A 368 -19.33 -14.58 -6.25
CA ASP A 368 -19.10 -15.10 -7.62
C ASP A 368 -17.72 -14.78 -8.21
N SER A 369 -16.66 -14.68 -7.37
CA SER A 369 -15.31 -14.28 -7.77
C SER A 369 -15.21 -12.93 -8.49
N LYS A 370 -16.29 -12.18 -8.58
CA LYS A 370 -16.34 -10.88 -9.27
C LYS A 370 -16.45 -9.70 -8.34
N LEU A 371 -17.21 -9.80 -7.28
CA LEU A 371 -17.42 -8.75 -6.31
C LEU A 371 -16.74 -9.14 -5.00
N SER A 372 -15.89 -8.27 -4.49
CA SER A 372 -15.30 -8.38 -3.16
C SER A 372 -15.67 -7.18 -2.32
N TYR A 373 -15.74 -7.39 -1.03
CA TYR A 373 -16.01 -6.31 -0.09
C TYR A 373 -15.25 -6.51 1.22
N ASP A 374 -14.88 -5.40 1.82
CA ASP A 374 -14.34 -5.32 3.18
C ASP A 374 -14.95 -4.11 3.88
N VAL A 375 -15.55 -4.33 5.04
CA VAL A 375 -16.11 -3.27 5.90
C VAL A 375 -15.43 -3.37 7.24
N ARG A 376 -14.74 -2.28 7.63
CA ARG A 376 -13.98 -2.21 8.88
C ARG A 376 -14.40 -0.99 9.68
N PHE A 377 -14.61 -1.20 10.95
CA PHE A 377 -14.76 -0.15 11.95
C PHE A 377 -13.55 -0.18 12.85
N GLU A 378 -12.97 0.99 13.08
CA GLU A 378 -11.76 1.13 13.86
C GLU A 378 -11.87 2.29 14.83
N ARG A 379 -11.29 2.11 16.01
CA ARG A 379 -11.00 3.18 16.95
C ARG A 379 -9.53 3.15 17.30
N ASN A 380 -8.85 4.23 17.05
CA ASN A 380 -7.46 4.46 17.42
C ASN A 380 -7.38 5.54 18.50
N ASP A 381 -6.95 5.16 19.69
CA ASP A 381 -6.64 6.10 20.76
C ASP A 381 -5.15 6.46 20.63
N VAL A 382 -4.85 7.68 20.18
CA VAL A 382 -3.48 8.14 19.88
C VAL A 382 -3.02 9.11 20.96
N LYS A 383 -1.83 8.83 21.51
CA LYS A 383 -1.09 9.81 22.32
C LYS A 383 -0.04 10.48 21.48
N ASN A 384 0.15 11.78 21.69
CA ASN A 384 1.07 12.61 20.92
C ASN A 384 0.82 12.50 19.41
N ASN A 385 -0.43 12.60 18.96
CA ASN A 385 -0.70 12.62 17.52
C ASN A 385 -0.10 13.87 16.90
N LEU A 386 0.63 13.70 15.80
CA LEU A 386 1.22 14.80 15.06
C LEU A 386 0.15 15.55 14.28
N LEU A 387 0.06 16.83 14.50
CA LEU A 387 -0.73 17.79 13.74
C LEU A 387 0.17 18.91 13.20
N PHE A 388 -0.26 19.59 12.18
CA PHE A 388 0.44 20.75 11.64
C PHE A 388 -0.48 21.97 11.69
N VAL A 389 0.06 23.10 12.12
CA VAL A 389 -0.60 24.40 12.10
C VAL A 389 0.27 25.38 11.32
N THR A 390 -0.34 26.36 10.69
CA THR A 390 0.43 27.40 9.99
C THR A 390 1.11 28.32 11.01
N SER A 391 2.39 28.59 10.80
CA SER A 391 3.16 29.51 11.66
C SER A 391 2.58 30.92 11.65
N GLU A 392 2.54 31.58 12.80
CA GLU A 392 2.12 32.99 12.91
C GLU A 392 3.12 33.93 12.25
N ASP A 393 4.41 33.63 12.35
CA ASP A 393 5.48 34.45 11.80
C ASP A 393 5.59 34.33 10.27
N SER A 394 5.10 33.21 9.71
CA SER A 394 5.13 32.95 8.27
C SER A 394 3.97 32.09 7.84
N MET A 395 3.00 32.66 7.13
CA MET A 395 1.82 31.95 6.59
C MET A 395 2.18 30.84 5.57
N HIS A 396 3.47 30.62 5.30
CA HIS A 396 3.95 29.65 4.31
C HIS A 396 4.80 28.53 4.94
N LYS A 397 4.86 28.50 6.27
CA LYS A 397 5.52 27.46 7.04
C LYS A 397 4.53 26.80 8.00
N PHE A 398 4.81 25.56 8.34
CA PHE A 398 3.97 24.78 9.25
C PHE A 398 4.77 24.34 10.47
N GLU A 399 4.22 24.57 11.62
CA GLU A 399 4.73 24.09 12.89
C GLU A 399 4.09 22.76 13.26
N SER A 400 4.84 21.89 13.88
CA SER A 400 4.32 20.62 14.40
C SER A 400 3.72 20.84 15.78
N LEU A 401 2.56 20.23 16.00
CA LEU A 401 1.82 20.19 17.24
C LEU A 401 1.53 18.75 17.61
N TYR A 402 1.68 18.39 18.88
CA TYR A 402 1.41 17.03 19.36
C TYR A 402 0.25 17.04 20.35
N GLU A 403 -0.81 16.30 20.02
CA GLU A 403 -2.02 16.26 20.81
C GLU A 403 -2.54 14.82 21.00
N ASP A 404 -3.09 14.56 22.17
CA ASP A 404 -3.79 13.31 22.43
C ASP A 404 -5.19 13.36 21.80
N MET A 405 -5.55 12.32 21.05
CA MET A 405 -6.86 12.26 20.40
C MET A 405 -7.34 10.82 20.21
N SER A 406 -8.64 10.67 19.97
CA SER A 406 -9.17 9.40 19.47
C SER A 406 -9.77 9.58 18.08
N VAL A 407 -9.42 8.67 17.18
CA VAL A 407 -9.92 8.61 15.81
C VAL A 407 -10.82 7.40 15.67
N THR A 408 -12.10 7.63 15.38
CA THR A 408 -13.04 6.56 15.03
C THR A 408 -13.22 6.59 13.52
N SER A 409 -12.97 5.47 12.85
CA SER A 409 -13.09 5.41 11.40
C SER A 409 -13.98 4.25 10.93
N SER A 410 -14.63 4.45 9.79
CA SER A 410 -15.24 3.37 9.03
C SER A 410 -14.62 3.33 7.63
N ILE A 411 -14.22 2.14 7.21
CA ILE A 411 -13.59 1.89 5.92
C ILE A 411 -14.46 0.88 5.18
N LEU A 412 -14.87 1.26 3.98
CA LEU A 412 -15.59 0.38 3.05
C LEU A 412 -14.75 0.24 1.78
N SER A 413 -14.33 -0.98 1.48
CA SER A 413 -13.62 -1.32 0.24
C SER A 413 -14.49 -2.24 -0.59
N LEU A 414 -14.75 -1.86 -1.84
CA LEU A 414 -15.50 -2.65 -2.82
C LEU A 414 -14.62 -2.89 -4.04
N GLY A 415 -14.37 -4.15 -4.36
CA GLY A 415 -13.66 -4.55 -5.56
C GLY A 415 -14.60 -5.25 -6.52
N TYR A 416 -14.59 -4.85 -7.78
CA TYR A 416 -15.36 -5.49 -8.84
C TYR A 416 -14.44 -5.87 -10.00
N GLN A 417 -14.36 -7.16 -10.30
CA GLN A 417 -13.59 -7.71 -11.41
C GLN A 417 -14.55 -8.46 -12.35
N LEU A 418 -14.85 -7.87 -13.50
CA LEU A 418 -15.76 -8.50 -14.46
C LEU A 418 -15.10 -9.72 -15.13
N ASN A 419 -13.83 -9.56 -15.48
CA ASN A 419 -12.95 -10.57 -16.10
C ASN A 419 -11.51 -10.03 -16.02
N ASP A 420 -10.57 -10.65 -16.72
CA ASP A 420 -9.16 -10.18 -16.77
C ASP A 420 -9.00 -8.79 -17.43
N LYS A 421 -10.09 -8.22 -17.98
CA LYS A 421 -10.06 -6.96 -18.73
C LYS A 421 -10.52 -5.76 -17.93
N PHE A 422 -11.41 -5.92 -16.98
CA PHE A 422 -11.96 -4.82 -16.20
C PHE A 422 -11.86 -5.09 -14.70
N ASN A 423 -11.22 -4.16 -14.01
CA ASN A 423 -11.10 -4.13 -12.55
C ASN A 423 -11.48 -2.74 -12.04
N SER A 424 -12.29 -2.70 -11.00
CA SER A 424 -12.73 -1.47 -10.33
C SER A 424 -12.62 -1.62 -8.83
N VAL A 425 -12.02 -0.67 -8.16
CA VAL A 425 -11.89 -0.62 -6.69
C VAL A 425 -12.41 0.71 -6.19
N LEU A 426 -13.40 0.66 -5.33
CA LEU A 426 -13.94 1.81 -4.63
C LEU A 426 -13.58 1.69 -3.15
N GLU A 427 -12.87 2.66 -2.61
CA GLU A 427 -12.58 2.76 -1.19
C GLU A 427 -13.22 4.04 -0.63
N ASN A 428 -13.95 3.90 0.45
CA ASN A 428 -14.53 5.00 1.20
C ASN A 428 -14.00 4.96 2.62
N ARG A 429 -13.49 6.08 3.10
CA ARG A 429 -13.00 6.27 4.48
C ARG A 429 -13.73 7.44 5.11
N PHE A 430 -14.26 7.22 6.28
CA PHE A 430 -14.92 8.23 7.09
C PHE A 430 -14.27 8.28 8.47
N TYR A 431 -14.00 9.50 8.96
CA TYR A 431 -13.29 9.73 10.21
C TYR A 431 -14.06 10.65 11.14
N LEU A 432 -14.06 10.32 12.41
CA LEU A 432 -14.53 11.14 13.51
C LEU A 432 -13.37 11.37 14.47
N TYR A 433 -12.98 12.60 14.63
CA TYR A 433 -11.89 13.01 15.51
C TYR A 433 -12.46 13.52 16.84
N ASN A 434 -11.86 13.10 17.95
CA ASN A 434 -12.21 13.59 19.27
C ASN A 434 -10.91 13.96 19.99
N MET A 435 -10.67 15.27 20.10
CA MET A 435 -9.50 15.84 20.76
C MET A 435 -9.60 15.66 22.27
N ALA A 436 -8.48 15.31 22.92
CA ALA A 436 -8.43 15.21 24.37
C ALA A 436 -8.17 16.58 25.04
N SER A 437 -7.53 17.49 24.31
CA SER A 437 -7.25 18.86 24.75
C SER A 437 -8.50 19.73 24.75
N SER A 438 -8.55 20.69 25.65
CA SER A 438 -9.55 21.75 25.65
C SER A 438 -9.13 22.97 24.81
N THR A 439 -7.87 23.03 24.40
CA THR A 439 -7.30 24.13 23.62
C THR A 439 -7.37 23.88 22.12
N GLU A 440 -7.14 22.63 21.70
CA GLU A 440 -7.23 22.24 20.30
C GLU A 440 -8.60 21.63 19.99
N THR A 441 -9.37 22.30 19.17
CA THR A 441 -10.76 21.92 18.86
C THR A 441 -10.90 21.07 17.62
N GLN A 442 -9.89 21.12 16.73
CA GLN A 442 -9.91 20.47 15.43
C GLN A 442 -8.69 19.56 15.20
N ALA A 443 -8.89 18.54 14.40
CA ALA A 443 -7.79 17.73 13.84
C ALA A 443 -7.23 18.47 12.60
N TRP A 444 -6.26 19.34 12.82
CA TRP A 444 -5.73 20.24 11.80
C TRP A 444 -5.20 19.50 10.58
N HIS A 445 -5.61 19.94 9.38
CA HIS A 445 -5.29 19.37 8.06
C HIS A 445 -5.73 17.91 7.87
N MET A 446 -6.56 17.35 8.75
CA MET A 446 -7.06 15.98 8.63
C MET A 446 -8.49 15.98 8.07
N PRO A 447 -8.75 15.31 6.93
CA PRO A 447 -10.09 15.28 6.34
C PRO A 447 -11.01 14.34 7.12
N ASN A 448 -12.29 14.68 7.23
CA ASN A 448 -13.30 13.84 7.86
C ASN A 448 -13.80 12.71 6.96
N TYR A 449 -13.59 12.80 5.64
CA TYR A 449 -13.86 11.70 4.72
C TYR A 449 -13.00 11.78 3.45
N ALA A 450 -12.75 10.60 2.86
CA ALA A 450 -12.06 10.46 1.58
C ALA A 450 -12.66 9.27 0.80
N ILE A 451 -12.85 9.46 -0.50
CA ILE A 451 -13.31 8.42 -1.42
C ILE A 451 -12.29 8.29 -2.54
N THR A 452 -11.81 7.09 -2.78
CA THR A 452 -10.92 6.77 -3.90
C THR A 452 -11.59 5.73 -4.79
N TRP A 453 -11.70 6.03 -6.07
CA TRP A 453 -12.25 5.12 -7.07
C TRP A 453 -11.26 4.90 -8.19
N LEU A 454 -10.74 3.68 -8.28
CA LEU A 454 -9.74 3.25 -9.26
C LEU A 454 -10.38 2.30 -10.25
N ASN A 455 -10.20 2.53 -11.52
CA ASN A 455 -10.71 1.69 -12.59
C ASN A 455 -9.59 1.38 -13.57
N HIS A 456 -9.50 0.12 -13.95
CA HIS A 456 -8.57 -0.35 -14.98
C HIS A 456 -9.36 -1.12 -16.03
N TYR A 457 -9.16 -0.77 -17.29
CA TYR A 457 -9.79 -1.44 -18.42
C TYR A 457 -8.76 -1.79 -19.49
N ASN A 458 -8.63 -3.09 -19.79
CA ASN A 458 -7.78 -3.61 -20.85
C ASN A 458 -8.62 -3.94 -22.06
N ILE A 459 -8.39 -3.23 -23.16
CA ILE A 459 -9.09 -3.38 -24.44
C ILE A 459 -8.22 -4.23 -25.37
N GLN A 460 -8.56 -5.52 -25.46
CA GLN A 460 -7.95 -6.50 -26.39
C GLN A 460 -6.42 -6.64 -26.25
N ASP A 461 -5.85 -6.41 -25.06
CA ASP A 461 -4.40 -6.36 -24.81
C ASP A 461 -3.65 -5.32 -25.67
N LEU A 462 -4.37 -4.38 -26.26
CA LEU A 462 -3.86 -3.33 -27.14
C LEU A 462 -3.88 -1.96 -26.46
N ILE A 463 -4.94 -1.63 -25.74
CA ILE A 463 -5.10 -0.36 -25.04
C ILE A 463 -5.45 -0.66 -23.59
N GLU A 464 -4.72 -0.06 -22.68
CA GLU A 464 -5.06 -0.04 -21.27
C GLU A 464 -5.49 1.38 -20.89
N VAL A 465 -6.59 1.46 -20.15
CA VAL A 465 -7.16 2.72 -19.67
C VAL A 465 -7.27 2.66 -18.17
N ASP A 466 -6.65 3.61 -17.48
CA ASP A 466 -6.67 3.76 -16.03
C ASP A 466 -7.40 5.06 -15.68
N LEU A 467 -8.50 4.99 -14.94
CA LEU A 467 -9.22 6.13 -14.41
C LEU A 467 -9.14 6.13 -12.88
N SER A 468 -8.65 7.22 -12.32
CA SER A 468 -8.58 7.46 -10.89
C SER A 468 -9.43 8.68 -10.53
N ILE A 469 -10.29 8.55 -9.53
CA ILE A 469 -11.07 9.65 -8.98
C ILE A 469 -10.85 9.68 -7.47
N LEU A 470 -10.40 10.82 -6.97
CA LEU A 470 -10.24 11.11 -5.55
C LEU A 470 -11.23 12.21 -5.16
N PHE A 471 -11.99 11.95 -4.12
CA PHE A 471 -12.80 12.94 -3.45
C PHE A 471 -12.35 13.07 -1.99
N GLN A 472 -12.08 14.28 -1.52
CA GLN A 472 -11.69 14.56 -0.15
C GLN A 472 -12.57 15.67 0.43
N GLY A 473 -12.99 15.48 1.68
CA GLY A 473 -13.72 16.49 2.44
C GLY A 473 -12.88 17.70 2.82
N GLU A 474 -13.53 18.69 3.36
CA GLU A 474 -12.86 19.87 3.90
C GLU A 474 -11.89 19.51 5.03
N THR A 475 -10.87 20.33 5.21
CA THR A 475 -9.92 20.27 6.32
C THR A 475 -9.83 21.63 7.00
N TYR A 476 -9.47 21.62 8.26
CA TYR A 476 -9.32 22.84 9.05
C TYR A 476 -7.84 23.17 9.22
N ASN A 477 -7.51 24.45 9.20
CA ASN A 477 -6.19 24.99 9.50
C ASN A 477 -6.30 26.10 10.55
N ARG A 478 -5.21 26.34 11.27
CA ARG A 478 -5.10 27.40 12.25
C ARG A 478 -3.88 28.28 11.98
N VAL A 479 -4.06 29.60 12.09
CA VAL A 479 -2.99 30.58 12.09
C VAL A 479 -3.19 31.44 13.34
N GLY A 480 -2.32 31.35 14.32
CA GLY A 480 -2.56 31.92 15.64
C GLY A 480 -3.85 31.37 16.26
N ASP A 481 -4.76 32.28 16.66
CA ASP A 481 -6.08 31.93 17.21
C ASP A 481 -7.19 31.87 16.14
N THR A 482 -6.85 32.06 14.86
CA THR A 482 -7.85 32.12 13.78
C THR A 482 -7.91 30.80 13.04
N GLU A 483 -9.13 30.24 12.94
CA GLU A 483 -9.40 29.03 12.16
C GLU A 483 -9.73 29.37 10.70
N TYR A 484 -9.23 28.55 9.79
CA TYR A 484 -9.47 28.63 8.35
C TYR A 484 -9.93 27.27 7.83
N ILE A 485 -10.77 27.27 6.82
CA ILE A 485 -11.26 26.06 6.15
C ILE A 485 -10.54 25.94 4.80
N ASN A 486 -9.96 24.79 4.53
CA ASN A 486 -9.57 24.37 3.20
C ASN A 486 -10.75 23.59 2.61
N ASP A 487 -11.30 24.08 1.52
CA ASP A 487 -12.42 23.44 0.84
C ASP A 487 -12.09 22.01 0.44
N GLY A 488 -13.07 21.13 0.53
CA GLY A 488 -12.98 19.78 -0.04
C GLY A 488 -12.83 19.84 -1.56
N PHE A 489 -12.32 18.76 -2.15
CA PHE A 489 -12.03 18.73 -3.58
C PHE A 489 -12.35 17.38 -4.23
N VAL A 490 -12.44 17.42 -5.55
CA VAL A 490 -12.46 16.25 -6.43
C VAL A 490 -11.27 16.35 -7.38
N ASP A 491 -10.48 15.30 -7.47
CA ASP A 491 -9.42 15.15 -8.47
C ASP A 491 -9.69 13.91 -9.33
N ALA A 492 -9.56 14.04 -10.63
CA ALA A 492 -9.73 12.94 -11.57
C ALA A 492 -8.54 12.89 -12.52
N SER A 493 -8.01 11.70 -12.73
CA SER A 493 -6.87 11.44 -13.60
C SER A 493 -7.13 10.26 -14.53
N LEU A 494 -6.68 10.37 -15.79
CA LEU A 494 -6.85 9.37 -16.83
C LEU A 494 -5.49 9.02 -17.44
N GLY A 495 -5.14 7.74 -17.37
CA GLY A 495 -4.00 7.16 -18.07
C GLY A 495 -4.45 6.31 -19.25
N ILE A 496 -3.77 6.42 -20.37
CA ILE A 496 -3.99 5.60 -21.57
C ILE A 496 -2.64 5.06 -22.03
N ASP A 497 -2.55 3.74 -22.15
CA ASP A 497 -1.38 3.05 -22.71
C ASP A 497 -1.79 2.33 -23.98
N TYR A 498 -1.15 2.66 -25.09
CA TYR A 498 -1.30 1.99 -26.37
C TYR A 498 -0.10 1.08 -26.64
N HIS A 499 -0.31 -0.23 -26.68
CA HIS A 499 0.72 -1.22 -26.95
C HIS A 499 0.93 -1.37 -28.47
N TYR A 500 1.78 -0.50 -29.04
CA TYR A 500 2.10 -0.52 -30.47
C TYR A 500 2.83 -1.81 -30.88
N HIS A 501 3.73 -2.30 -30.03
CA HIS A 501 4.49 -3.53 -30.23
C HIS A 501 4.70 -4.23 -28.88
N LYS A 502 5.12 -5.50 -28.90
CA LYS A 502 5.40 -6.27 -27.68
C LYS A 502 6.31 -5.55 -26.67
N ASN A 503 7.22 -4.75 -27.20
CA ASN A 503 8.27 -4.07 -26.46
C ASN A 503 8.06 -2.55 -26.39
N LEU A 504 7.13 -2.00 -27.16
CA LEU A 504 6.96 -0.55 -27.26
C LEU A 504 5.50 -0.17 -27.02
N SER A 505 5.29 0.72 -26.06
CA SER A 505 3.99 1.34 -25.80
C SER A 505 4.12 2.86 -25.86
N ILE A 506 3.07 3.53 -26.27
CA ILE A 506 2.89 4.97 -26.20
C ILE A 506 1.89 5.23 -25.09
N TYR A 507 2.15 6.21 -24.24
CA TYR A 507 1.25 6.53 -23.15
C TYR A 507 0.86 8.01 -23.13
N LEU A 508 -0.30 8.29 -22.56
CA LEU A 508 -0.84 9.62 -22.29
C LEU A 508 -1.44 9.62 -20.89
N ASP A 509 -0.92 10.47 -20.03
CA ASP A 509 -1.43 10.69 -18.67
C ASP A 509 -2.02 12.09 -18.58
N ILE A 510 -3.29 12.21 -18.21
CA ILE A 510 -4.01 13.46 -17.99
C ILE A 510 -4.34 13.51 -16.51
N ASN A 511 -3.66 14.39 -15.78
CA ASN A 511 -3.86 14.54 -14.33
C ASN A 511 -4.69 15.79 -14.04
N ASN A 512 -5.49 15.71 -12.98
CA ASN A 512 -6.41 16.75 -12.57
C ASN A 512 -7.26 17.28 -13.75
N ILE A 513 -8.02 16.37 -14.37
CA ILE A 513 -8.86 16.65 -15.57
C ILE A 513 -9.83 17.81 -15.33
N LEU A 514 -10.31 17.96 -14.11
CA LEU A 514 -11.22 19.02 -13.73
C LEU A 514 -10.54 20.41 -13.68
N GLY A 515 -9.21 20.45 -13.69
CA GLY A 515 -8.42 21.67 -13.64
C GLY A 515 -8.57 22.46 -12.33
N THR A 516 -9.17 21.86 -11.31
CA THR A 516 -9.37 22.50 -10.00
C THR A 516 -8.05 22.67 -9.28
N ARG A 517 -7.84 23.84 -8.70
CA ARG A 517 -6.69 24.12 -7.84
C ARG A 517 -7.17 24.08 -6.40
N TYR A 518 -6.80 23.06 -5.71
CA TYR A 518 -7.16 22.87 -4.31
C TYR A 518 -5.90 22.91 -3.43
N ASN A 519 -6.08 23.21 -2.16
CA ASN A 519 -5.00 23.26 -1.19
C ASN A 519 -5.00 21.97 -0.36
N ILE A 520 -3.91 21.22 -0.41
CA ILE A 520 -3.65 20.15 0.57
C ILE A 520 -3.14 20.81 1.86
N TRP A 521 -2.20 21.71 1.70
CA TRP A 521 -1.68 22.56 2.75
C TRP A 521 -2.17 23.98 2.56
N TYR A 522 -2.54 24.66 3.62
CA TYR A 522 -3.03 26.04 3.55
C TYR A 522 -2.07 26.93 2.77
N ASN A 523 -2.58 27.73 1.85
CA ASN A 523 -1.81 28.56 0.91
C ASN A 523 -0.89 27.82 -0.09
N TYR A 524 -0.97 26.48 -0.20
CA TYR A 524 -0.21 25.71 -1.18
C TYR A 524 -1.13 25.04 -2.19
N PRO A 525 -1.61 25.80 -3.21
CA PRO A 525 -2.48 25.25 -4.24
C PRO A 525 -1.75 24.18 -5.06
N THR A 526 -2.48 23.13 -5.40
CA THR A 526 -2.00 22.09 -6.30
C THR A 526 -1.86 22.60 -7.72
N VAL A 527 -1.14 21.86 -8.55
CA VAL A 527 -1.09 22.08 -10.00
C VAL A 527 -2.46 21.72 -10.58
N GLY A 528 -3.02 22.59 -11.43
CA GLY A 528 -4.23 22.30 -12.17
C GLY A 528 -4.02 21.18 -13.20
N LEU A 529 -4.80 21.20 -14.28
CA LEU A 529 -4.67 20.24 -15.37
C LEU A 529 -3.21 20.12 -15.84
N ASN A 530 -2.68 18.89 -15.86
CA ASN A 530 -1.42 18.59 -16.51
C ASN A 530 -1.54 17.36 -17.39
N VAL A 531 -0.80 17.37 -18.50
CA VAL A 531 -0.84 16.32 -19.50
C VAL A 531 0.58 15.88 -19.81
N ILE A 532 0.85 14.57 -19.72
CA ILE A 532 2.15 13.96 -19.99
C ILE A 532 1.96 12.91 -21.08
N GLY A 533 2.72 13.01 -22.15
CA GLY A 533 2.78 12.00 -23.19
C GLY A 533 4.17 11.42 -23.33
N GLY A 534 4.28 10.15 -23.69
CA GLY A 534 5.58 9.52 -23.78
C GLY A 534 5.59 8.12 -24.34
N VAL A 535 6.74 7.48 -24.20
CA VAL A 535 6.97 6.12 -24.69
C VAL A 535 7.50 5.24 -23.56
N LYS A 536 7.13 3.95 -23.60
CA LYS A 536 7.62 2.89 -22.71
C LYS A 536 8.24 1.80 -23.57
N PHE A 537 9.48 1.48 -23.30
CA PHE A 537 10.20 0.39 -23.97
C PHE A 537 10.55 -0.70 -22.96
N SER A 538 10.04 -1.92 -23.17
CA SER A 538 10.26 -3.08 -22.31
C SER A 538 11.01 -4.17 -23.05
N PHE A 539 12.08 -4.75 -22.48
CA PHE A 539 12.93 -5.76 -23.16
C PHE A 539 13.53 -6.79 -22.21
#